data_60cc90a9d3137c0142e49206871926ab
#
_entry.id   60cc90a9d3137c0142e49206871926ab
#
_cell.length_a   1.000
_cell.length_b   1.000
_cell.length_c   1.000
_cell.angle_alpha   90.00
_cell.angle_beta   90.00
_cell.angle_gamma   90.00
#
_symmetry.space_group_name_H-M   'P 1'
#
loop_
_entity.id
_entity.type
_entity.pdbx_description
1 polymer ?
#
loop_
_entity_poly.entity_id
_entity_poly.type
_entity_poly.pdbx_seq_one_letter_code
_entity_poly.pdbx_strand_id
1 'polypeptide(L)'
;MIAAELAEKMNSQAFEKVVATGPYVNFFLDKSTISAQVLQTVTTEKEHYADQNIGKQENVVIDMSSPNIAKPFSIGHLRSTVIGDSLSHIFQKIGYQTVKVNHLGDWGKQFGMLIVAYKKWGDEEAVKAHPIDELLKLYVRINAEAENDPSLDEEAREWFRKLENGDEEALALWQWFRDESLVEFNRLYNELKVEFDSYNGEAFYNDKMDAVVDILSEKGLLLESEGAQVVNLEKYGIEHPALIKKSDGATLYITRDLAAALYRKNEYQFAKSIYVVGQEQSAHFKQLKAVLQEMGYDWSDDITHVPFGLVTKEGKKLSTRKGNVILLEPTVAEAVSRAKVQIEAKNPELENKDQVAHAVGVGAIKFYDLKTDRTNGYDFDLEAMVSFEGETGPYVQYAYARIQSILRKADFKPETAGNYSLNDTESWEIIKLIQDFPRIINRAADNFEPSIIAKFAISLAQSFNKYYAHTRILDESPERDSRLALSYATAVVLKEALRLLGVEAPEKM
;
A
#
# COMPACT_ATOMS: atom_id res chain seq x y z
N MET A 1 46.50 20.84 9.25
CA MET A 1 47.06 20.36 10.51
C MET A 1 46.12 19.35 11.19
N ILE A 2 44.96 19.72 11.71
CA ILE A 2 44.07 18.79 12.46
C ILE A 2 43.64 17.59 11.62
N ALA A 3 43.18 17.80 10.38
CA ALA A 3 42.73 16.68 9.49
C ALA A 3 43.87 15.71 9.17
N ALA A 4 45.09 16.19 8.99
CA ALA A 4 46.26 15.34 8.73
C ALA A 4 46.63 14.49 9.96
N GLU A 5 46.66 15.09 11.16
CA GLU A 5 46.92 14.36 12.40
C GLU A 5 45.84 13.32 12.72
N LEU A 6 44.58 13.64 12.41
CA LEU A 6 43.46 12.69 12.53
C LEU A 6 43.61 11.52 11.56
N ALA A 7 43.93 11.80 10.28
CA ALA A 7 44.11 10.78 9.28
C ALA A 7 45.24 9.78 9.62
N GLU A 8 46.34 10.28 10.19
CA GLU A 8 47.45 9.44 10.65
C GLU A 8 47.08 8.56 11.84
N LYS A 9 46.20 9.01 12.73
CA LYS A 9 45.78 8.28 13.95
C LYS A 9 44.61 7.35 13.73
N MET A 10 43.83 7.56 12.65
CA MET A 10 42.63 6.77 12.36
C MET A 10 42.97 5.60 11.41
N ASN A 11 43.56 4.53 11.96
CA ASN A 11 43.85 3.33 11.22
C ASN A 11 42.95 2.18 11.72
N SER A 12 42.22 1.53 10.80
CA SER A 12 41.33 0.40 11.07
C SER A 12 41.39 -0.59 9.91
N GLN A 13 41.17 -1.86 10.18
CA GLN A 13 41.10 -2.91 9.14
C GLN A 13 39.94 -2.71 8.16
N ALA A 14 38.95 -1.87 8.51
CA ALA A 14 37.83 -1.53 7.63
C ALA A 14 38.20 -0.51 6.54
N PHE A 15 39.36 0.14 6.65
CA PHE A 15 39.80 1.16 5.72
C PHE A 15 41.05 0.70 4.96
N GLU A 16 40.99 0.79 3.62
CA GLU A 16 42.17 0.64 2.77
C GLU A 16 43.17 1.78 3.04
N LYS A 17 42.64 2.99 3.20
CA LYS A 17 43.42 4.19 3.53
C LYS A 17 42.54 5.28 4.10
N VAL A 18 43.15 6.15 4.90
CA VAL A 18 42.55 7.37 5.41
C VAL A 18 43.42 8.55 4.94
N VAL A 19 42.83 9.51 4.25
CA VAL A 19 43.58 10.61 3.60
C VAL A 19 42.98 11.96 3.96
N ALA A 20 43.81 12.86 4.44
CA ALA A 20 43.41 14.26 4.61
C ALA A 20 43.46 15.02 3.28
N THR A 21 42.39 15.75 2.96
CA THR A 21 42.31 16.64 1.81
C THR A 21 41.75 17.98 2.25
N GLY A 22 42.64 18.94 2.44
CA GLY A 22 42.26 20.22 3.07
C GLY A 22 41.74 20.02 4.50
N PRO A 23 40.54 20.53 4.84
CA PRO A 23 39.96 20.36 6.17
C PRO A 23 39.24 19.00 6.35
N TYR A 24 39.13 18.18 5.32
CA TYR A 24 38.38 16.93 5.31
C TYR A 24 39.28 15.72 5.54
N VAL A 25 38.75 14.71 6.25
CA VAL A 25 39.34 13.38 6.35
C VAL A 25 38.50 12.41 5.52
N ASN A 26 39.09 11.83 4.48
CA ASN A 26 38.44 10.89 3.57
C ASN A 26 38.81 9.47 3.95
N PHE A 27 37.79 8.64 4.10
CA PHE A 27 37.96 7.21 4.42
C PHE A 27 37.69 6.39 3.15
N PHE A 28 38.63 5.54 2.80
CA PHE A 28 38.48 4.58 1.69
C PHE A 28 38.29 3.21 2.31
N LEU A 29 37.07 2.64 2.10
CA LEU A 29 36.73 1.35 2.64
C LEU A 29 37.52 0.23 1.94
N ASP A 30 37.98 -0.75 2.71
CA ASP A 30 38.52 -1.99 2.14
C ASP A 30 37.38 -2.82 1.55
N LYS A 31 37.31 -2.88 0.23
CA LYS A 31 36.22 -3.55 -0.51
C LYS A 31 36.15 -5.03 -0.19
N SER A 32 37.30 -5.68 -0.05
CA SER A 32 37.37 -7.13 0.26
C SER A 32 36.77 -7.43 1.62
N THR A 33 37.16 -6.66 2.63
CA THR A 33 36.65 -6.84 4.00
C THR A 33 35.17 -6.55 4.08
N ILE A 34 34.68 -5.44 3.49
CA ILE A 34 33.27 -5.07 3.54
C ILE A 34 32.40 -6.05 2.74
N SER A 35 32.86 -6.47 1.56
CA SER A 35 32.11 -7.47 0.78
C SER A 35 31.99 -8.79 1.52
N ALA A 36 33.08 -9.25 2.18
CA ALA A 36 33.05 -10.45 2.99
C ALA A 36 32.02 -10.36 4.13
N GLN A 37 31.99 -9.25 4.85
CA GLN A 37 31.04 -9.03 5.92
C GLN A 37 29.58 -9.02 5.42
N VAL A 38 29.30 -8.28 4.36
CA VAL A 38 27.94 -8.19 3.78
C VAL A 38 27.47 -9.54 3.29
N LEU A 39 28.30 -10.26 2.50
CA LEU A 39 27.94 -11.57 1.96
C LEU A 39 27.72 -12.60 3.07
N GLN A 40 28.57 -12.60 4.11
CA GLN A 40 28.40 -13.47 5.25
C GLN A 40 27.12 -13.18 6.02
N THR A 41 26.81 -11.91 6.24
CA THR A 41 25.58 -11.50 6.94
C THR A 41 24.37 -12.01 6.17
N VAL A 42 24.26 -11.73 4.88
CA VAL A 42 23.10 -12.14 4.07
C VAL A 42 22.99 -13.67 3.95
N THR A 43 24.11 -14.39 3.79
CA THR A 43 24.07 -15.86 3.70
C THR A 43 23.70 -16.52 5.03
N THR A 44 23.95 -15.86 6.15
CA THR A 44 23.58 -16.32 7.49
C THR A 44 22.11 -15.99 7.82
N GLU A 45 21.70 -14.75 7.60
CA GLU A 45 20.35 -14.25 7.97
C GLU A 45 19.29 -14.64 6.94
N LYS A 46 19.66 -14.84 5.67
CA LYS A 46 18.77 -15.25 4.58
C LYS A 46 17.54 -14.32 4.47
N GLU A 47 16.34 -14.90 4.53
CA GLU A 47 15.07 -14.16 4.50
C GLU A 47 14.89 -13.16 5.66
N HIS A 48 15.64 -13.32 6.73
CA HIS A 48 15.66 -12.42 7.89
C HIS A 48 16.63 -11.26 7.74
N TYR A 49 17.39 -11.21 6.64
CA TYR A 49 18.26 -10.08 6.39
C TYR A 49 17.49 -8.76 6.43
N ALA A 50 18.04 -7.79 7.13
CA ALA A 50 17.43 -6.48 7.38
C ALA A 50 16.16 -6.49 8.27
N ASP A 51 15.84 -7.58 8.98
CA ASP A 51 14.85 -7.57 10.05
C ASP A 51 15.32 -6.61 11.17
N GLN A 52 14.39 -5.81 11.68
CA GLN A 52 14.68 -4.85 12.74
C GLN A 52 13.60 -4.93 13.84
N ASN A 53 13.91 -4.40 15.01
CA ASN A 53 12.98 -4.37 16.15
C ASN A 53 12.75 -2.94 16.65
N ILE A 54 12.68 -1.97 15.73
CA ILE A 54 12.38 -0.56 16.04
C ILE A 54 10.98 -0.45 16.64
N GLY A 55 10.03 -1.17 16.07
CA GLY A 55 8.63 -1.15 16.46
C GLY A 55 8.30 -1.86 17.77
N LYS A 56 9.23 -2.65 18.34
CA LYS A 56 9.06 -3.36 19.63
C LYS A 56 7.73 -4.13 19.76
N GLN A 57 7.21 -4.61 18.65
CA GLN A 57 5.92 -5.29 18.55
C GLN A 57 4.69 -4.42 18.90
N GLU A 58 4.84 -3.10 18.92
CA GLU A 58 3.71 -2.20 19.06
C GLU A 58 2.81 -2.22 17.82
N ASN A 59 1.52 -1.90 17.99
CA ASN A 59 0.55 -1.96 16.91
C ASN A 59 0.57 -0.71 16.03
N VAL A 60 0.51 -0.92 14.72
CA VAL A 60 0.22 0.10 13.72
C VAL A 60 -1.11 -0.24 13.04
N VAL A 61 -2.10 0.62 13.18
CA VAL A 61 -3.38 0.49 12.47
C VAL A 61 -3.28 1.20 11.13
N ILE A 62 -3.66 0.52 10.05
CA ILE A 62 -3.62 1.05 8.68
C ILE A 62 -5.02 0.97 8.09
N ASP A 63 -5.66 2.12 7.94
CA ASP A 63 -6.92 2.30 7.22
C ASP A 63 -6.61 2.42 5.73
N MET A 64 -7.09 1.47 4.94
CA MET A 64 -6.73 1.35 3.53
C MET A 64 -7.85 0.70 2.71
N SER A 65 -7.82 0.91 1.40
CA SER A 65 -8.80 0.42 0.43
C SER A 65 -10.14 1.14 0.51
N SER A 66 -10.98 0.81 1.46
CA SER A 66 -12.23 1.52 1.83
C SER A 66 -13.20 1.76 0.66
N PRO A 67 -13.53 0.74 -0.16
CA PRO A 67 -14.46 0.90 -1.27
C PRO A 67 -15.90 1.09 -0.77
N ASN A 68 -16.69 1.78 -1.60
CA ASN A 68 -18.12 1.86 -1.35
C ASN A 68 -18.82 0.56 -1.78
N ILE A 69 -19.72 0.08 -0.93
CA ILE A 69 -20.59 -1.05 -1.23
C ILE A 69 -21.44 -0.76 -2.49
N ALA A 70 -21.75 -1.81 -3.24
CA ALA A 70 -22.54 -1.77 -4.47
C ALA A 70 -21.93 -0.89 -5.59
N LYS A 71 -20.62 -0.62 -5.53
CA LYS A 71 -19.88 0.04 -6.60
C LYS A 71 -18.71 -0.81 -7.05
N PRO A 72 -18.37 -0.77 -8.36
CA PRO A 72 -17.27 -1.57 -8.87
C PRO A 72 -15.93 -1.11 -8.31
N PHE A 73 -15.06 -2.06 -8.07
CA PHE A 73 -13.69 -1.78 -7.67
C PHE A 73 -12.89 -1.26 -8.87
N SER A 74 -12.42 -0.04 -8.77
CA SER A 74 -11.68 0.64 -9.82
C SER A 74 -10.19 0.79 -9.48
N ILE A 75 -9.41 1.16 -10.49
CA ILE A 75 -7.99 1.53 -10.32
C ILE A 75 -7.81 2.67 -9.29
N GLY A 76 -8.82 3.53 -9.11
CA GLY A 76 -8.77 4.54 -8.04
C GLY A 76 -8.72 3.97 -6.62
N HIS A 77 -9.38 2.83 -6.37
CA HIS A 77 -9.31 2.12 -5.09
C HIS A 77 -8.01 1.32 -4.94
N LEU A 78 -7.39 0.92 -6.05
CA LEU A 78 -6.15 0.16 -6.04
C LEU A 78 -5.04 0.90 -5.30
N ARG A 79 -4.87 2.22 -5.53
CA ARG A 79 -3.80 3.01 -4.90
C ARG A 79 -3.81 2.91 -3.39
N SER A 80 -4.95 3.17 -2.75
CA SER A 80 -5.10 3.04 -1.30
C SER A 80 -4.75 1.62 -0.84
N THR A 81 -5.21 0.61 -1.59
CA THR A 81 -5.02 -0.81 -1.26
C THR A 81 -3.55 -1.22 -1.31
N VAL A 82 -2.84 -0.92 -2.41
CA VAL A 82 -1.46 -1.38 -2.58
C VAL A 82 -0.46 -0.56 -1.75
N ILE A 83 -0.69 0.74 -1.57
CA ILE A 83 0.13 1.59 -0.70
C ILE A 83 0.00 1.11 0.75
N GLY A 84 -1.24 0.90 1.22
CA GLY A 84 -1.50 0.43 2.58
C GLY A 84 -0.92 -0.94 2.86
N ASP A 85 -1.07 -1.89 1.92
CA ASP A 85 -0.51 -3.24 2.02
C ASP A 85 1.04 -3.21 2.07
N SER A 86 1.66 -2.43 1.20
CA SER A 86 3.12 -2.24 1.21
C SER A 86 3.61 -1.62 2.51
N LEU A 87 2.94 -0.58 3.02
CA LEU A 87 3.28 0.01 4.32
C LEU A 87 3.16 -1.01 5.46
N SER A 88 2.13 -1.87 5.43
CA SER A 88 2.00 -2.96 6.39
C SER A 88 3.25 -3.85 6.40
N HIS A 89 3.70 -4.31 5.25
CA HIS A 89 4.91 -5.13 5.14
C HIS A 89 6.18 -4.39 5.62
N ILE A 90 6.30 -3.10 5.27
CA ILE A 90 7.45 -2.27 5.68
C ILE A 90 7.47 -2.11 7.21
N PHE A 91 6.34 -1.80 7.84
CA PHE A 91 6.26 -1.68 9.30
C PHE A 91 6.51 -3.01 10.02
N GLN A 92 6.02 -4.13 9.48
CA GLN A 92 6.33 -5.46 10.01
C GLN A 92 7.84 -5.75 9.96
N LYS A 93 8.51 -5.39 8.85
CA LYS A 93 9.96 -5.60 8.67
C LYS A 93 10.81 -4.86 9.71
N ILE A 94 10.33 -3.72 10.19
CA ILE A 94 11.00 -2.96 11.25
C ILE A 94 10.48 -3.26 12.66
N GLY A 95 9.66 -4.31 12.82
CA GLY A 95 9.28 -4.89 14.11
C GLY A 95 7.98 -4.40 14.72
N TYR A 96 7.09 -3.78 13.96
CA TYR A 96 5.72 -3.50 14.40
C TYR A 96 4.78 -4.67 14.10
N GLN A 97 3.70 -4.78 14.88
CA GLN A 97 2.50 -5.51 14.49
C GLN A 97 1.60 -4.58 13.67
N THR A 98 0.94 -5.09 12.64
CA THR A 98 0.05 -4.27 11.83
C THR A 98 -1.38 -4.78 11.87
N VAL A 99 -2.35 -3.85 11.92
CA VAL A 99 -3.78 -4.12 11.83
C VAL A 99 -4.31 -3.40 10.60
N LYS A 100 -4.67 -4.15 9.57
CA LYS A 100 -5.21 -3.62 8.30
C LYS A 100 -6.73 -3.51 8.40
N VAL A 101 -7.24 -2.29 8.33
CA VAL A 101 -8.66 -1.96 8.42
C VAL A 101 -9.20 -1.56 7.06
N ASN A 102 -10.21 -2.27 6.59
CA ASN A 102 -11.01 -1.90 5.43
C ASN A 102 -12.25 -1.15 5.91
N HIS A 103 -12.16 0.18 5.95
CA HIS A 103 -13.26 1.05 6.39
C HIS A 103 -14.27 1.24 5.25
N LEU A 104 -15.14 0.24 5.07
CA LEU A 104 -16.11 0.20 3.98
C LEU A 104 -17.06 1.41 4.00
N GLY A 105 -17.32 1.99 2.84
CA GLY A 105 -18.41 2.94 2.64
C GLY A 105 -19.76 2.21 2.55
N ASP A 106 -20.23 1.69 3.68
CA ASP A 106 -21.42 0.84 3.79
C ASP A 106 -22.61 1.51 4.46
N TRP A 107 -22.60 2.85 4.56
CA TRP A 107 -23.70 3.62 5.13
C TRP A 107 -23.95 4.92 4.38
N GLY A 108 -25.21 5.37 4.38
CA GLY A 108 -25.60 6.65 3.80
C GLY A 108 -26.84 6.59 2.91
N LYS A 109 -27.31 7.76 2.48
CA LYS A 109 -28.52 7.92 1.64
C LYS A 109 -28.52 7.06 0.38
N GLN A 110 -27.34 6.73 -0.17
CA GLN A 110 -27.22 5.86 -1.34
C GLN A 110 -27.85 4.48 -1.13
N PHE A 111 -27.94 3.99 0.10
CA PHE A 111 -28.61 2.73 0.40
C PHE A 111 -30.13 2.85 0.32
N GLY A 112 -30.69 3.98 0.73
CA GLY A 112 -32.10 4.26 0.47
C GLY A 112 -32.44 4.26 -1.03
N MET A 113 -31.60 4.90 -1.85
CA MET A 113 -31.71 4.86 -3.31
C MET A 113 -31.62 3.42 -3.85
N LEU A 114 -30.67 2.65 -3.37
CA LEU A 114 -30.48 1.28 -3.82
C LEU A 114 -31.64 0.35 -3.42
N ILE A 115 -32.18 0.50 -2.21
CA ILE A 115 -33.36 -0.24 -1.76
C ILE A 115 -34.57 0.06 -2.63
N VAL A 116 -34.85 1.34 -2.90
CA VAL A 116 -35.94 1.75 -3.81
C VAL A 116 -35.75 1.16 -5.20
N ALA A 117 -34.55 1.26 -5.75
CA ALA A 117 -34.24 0.73 -7.08
C ALA A 117 -34.45 -0.79 -7.15
N TYR A 118 -33.98 -1.52 -6.14
CA TYR A 118 -34.15 -2.95 -6.05
C TYR A 118 -35.66 -3.34 -5.94
N LYS A 119 -36.41 -2.68 -5.08
CA LYS A 119 -37.87 -2.94 -4.94
C LYS A 119 -38.66 -2.67 -6.21
N LYS A 120 -38.25 -1.71 -7.02
CA LYS A 120 -38.93 -1.36 -8.28
C LYS A 120 -38.50 -2.22 -9.46
N TRP A 121 -37.21 -2.56 -9.56
CA TRP A 121 -36.63 -3.14 -10.79
C TRP A 121 -35.65 -4.27 -10.53
N GLY A 122 -35.42 -4.63 -9.28
CA GLY A 122 -34.45 -5.68 -8.92
C GLY A 122 -34.95 -7.08 -9.22
N ASP A 123 -34.02 -7.95 -9.52
CA ASP A 123 -34.21 -9.39 -9.65
C ASP A 123 -33.21 -10.10 -8.75
N GLU A 124 -33.70 -10.90 -7.82
CA GLU A 124 -32.87 -11.56 -6.81
C GLU A 124 -31.84 -12.53 -7.41
N GLU A 125 -32.25 -13.30 -8.42
CA GLU A 125 -31.35 -14.26 -9.06
C GLU A 125 -30.26 -13.55 -9.88
N ALA A 126 -30.61 -12.44 -10.56
CA ALA A 126 -29.64 -11.63 -11.27
C ALA A 126 -28.61 -10.99 -10.32
N VAL A 127 -29.07 -10.46 -9.17
CA VAL A 127 -28.18 -9.88 -8.17
C VAL A 127 -27.27 -10.95 -7.56
N LYS A 128 -27.76 -12.13 -7.24
CA LYS A 128 -26.93 -13.25 -6.75
C LYS A 128 -25.89 -13.71 -7.78
N ALA A 129 -26.25 -13.71 -9.06
CA ALA A 129 -25.33 -14.12 -10.13
C ALA A 129 -24.22 -13.09 -10.41
N HIS A 130 -24.57 -11.80 -10.37
CA HIS A 130 -23.67 -10.69 -10.70
C HIS A 130 -23.90 -9.49 -9.76
N PRO A 131 -23.55 -9.59 -8.47
CA PRO A 131 -23.97 -8.62 -7.43
C PRO A 131 -23.60 -7.18 -7.75
N ILE A 132 -22.32 -6.95 -8.03
CA ILE A 132 -21.81 -5.58 -8.24
C ILE A 132 -22.40 -4.96 -9.51
N ASP A 133 -22.46 -5.71 -10.61
CA ASP A 133 -22.97 -5.20 -11.88
C ASP A 133 -24.46 -4.87 -11.81
N GLU A 134 -25.24 -5.74 -11.19
CA GLU A 134 -26.69 -5.54 -11.07
C GLU A 134 -27.02 -4.42 -10.08
N LEU A 135 -26.37 -4.38 -8.93
CA LEU A 135 -26.57 -3.28 -7.96
C LEU A 135 -26.11 -1.93 -8.55
N LEU A 136 -25.03 -1.91 -9.32
CA LEU A 136 -24.59 -0.69 -10.02
C LEU A 136 -25.59 -0.24 -11.07
N LYS A 137 -26.13 -1.16 -11.90
CA LYS A 137 -27.18 -0.84 -12.88
C LYS A 137 -28.41 -0.22 -12.20
N LEU A 138 -28.85 -0.81 -11.09
CA LEU A 138 -29.97 -0.31 -10.31
C LEU A 138 -29.67 1.09 -9.76
N TYR A 139 -28.48 1.30 -9.20
CA TYR A 139 -28.05 2.60 -8.66
C TYR A 139 -27.95 3.69 -9.74
N VAL A 140 -27.40 3.38 -10.89
CA VAL A 140 -27.31 4.32 -12.04
C VAL A 140 -28.71 4.67 -12.54
N ARG A 141 -29.58 3.67 -12.68
CA ARG A 141 -30.96 3.85 -13.15
C ARG A 141 -31.75 4.76 -12.22
N ILE A 142 -31.75 4.52 -10.91
CA ILE A 142 -32.53 5.35 -9.99
C ILE A 142 -32.03 6.78 -9.94
N ASN A 143 -30.71 7.02 -10.05
CA ASN A 143 -30.19 8.39 -10.10
C ASN A 143 -30.67 9.13 -11.38
N ALA A 144 -30.69 8.45 -12.52
CA ALA A 144 -31.17 9.04 -13.77
C ALA A 144 -32.69 9.31 -13.74
N GLU A 145 -33.49 8.37 -13.22
CA GLU A 145 -34.93 8.52 -13.08
C GLU A 145 -35.29 9.63 -12.07
N ALA A 146 -34.53 9.78 -10.96
CA ALA A 146 -34.75 10.78 -9.93
C ALA A 146 -34.53 12.22 -10.44
N GLU A 147 -33.76 12.45 -11.51
CA GLU A 147 -33.65 13.76 -12.16
C GLU A 147 -34.97 14.23 -12.75
N ASN A 148 -35.83 13.29 -13.19
CA ASN A 148 -37.13 13.57 -13.80
C ASN A 148 -38.30 13.35 -12.82
N ASP A 149 -38.10 12.54 -11.79
CA ASP A 149 -39.11 12.24 -10.76
C ASP A 149 -38.57 12.45 -9.34
N PRO A 150 -38.70 13.65 -8.77
CA PRO A 150 -38.21 13.95 -7.43
C PRO A 150 -38.84 13.10 -6.31
N SER A 151 -39.97 12.39 -6.57
CA SER A 151 -40.60 11.53 -5.58
C SER A 151 -39.74 10.33 -5.23
N LEU A 152 -38.87 9.87 -6.16
CA LEU A 152 -37.91 8.81 -5.91
C LEU A 152 -36.85 9.20 -4.86
N ASP A 153 -36.46 10.45 -4.86
CA ASP A 153 -35.49 10.97 -3.87
C ASP A 153 -36.10 11.05 -2.47
N GLU A 154 -37.39 11.39 -2.39
CA GLU A 154 -38.12 11.38 -1.11
C GLU A 154 -38.36 9.94 -0.61
N GLU A 155 -38.76 9.03 -1.48
CA GLU A 155 -38.88 7.60 -1.15
C GLU A 155 -37.54 6.99 -0.67
N ALA A 156 -36.44 7.38 -1.30
CA ALA A 156 -35.09 6.96 -0.87
C ALA A 156 -34.71 7.51 0.52
N ARG A 157 -35.07 8.76 0.83
CA ARG A 157 -34.87 9.32 2.16
C ARG A 157 -35.71 8.59 3.22
N GLU A 158 -36.93 8.21 2.87
CA GLU A 158 -37.81 7.45 3.76
C GLU A 158 -37.22 6.04 4.04
N TRP A 159 -36.74 5.31 3.02
CA TRP A 159 -36.08 4.03 3.20
C TRP A 159 -34.78 4.15 3.99
N PHE A 160 -34.01 5.21 3.80
CA PHE A 160 -32.81 5.43 4.60
C PHE A 160 -33.16 5.73 6.07
N ARG A 161 -34.23 6.52 6.34
CA ARG A 161 -34.75 6.69 7.70
C ARG A 161 -35.21 5.40 8.36
N LYS A 162 -35.89 4.52 7.59
CA LYS A 162 -36.24 3.18 8.08
C LYS A 162 -34.99 2.39 8.47
N LEU A 163 -33.97 2.41 7.63
CA LEU A 163 -32.69 1.75 7.89
C LEU A 163 -32.03 2.30 9.19
N GLU A 164 -32.00 3.62 9.35
CA GLU A 164 -31.48 4.27 10.56
C GLU A 164 -32.27 3.92 11.83
N ASN A 165 -33.57 3.68 11.71
CA ASN A 165 -34.45 3.32 12.81
C ASN A 165 -34.54 1.80 13.06
N GLY A 166 -33.75 0.99 12.35
CA GLY A 166 -33.67 -0.44 12.59
C GLY A 166 -34.85 -1.25 12.00
N ASP A 167 -35.50 -0.76 10.95
CA ASP A 167 -36.53 -1.51 10.23
C ASP A 167 -35.99 -2.84 9.71
N GLU A 168 -36.69 -3.93 9.99
CA GLU A 168 -36.21 -5.29 9.70
C GLU A 168 -35.99 -5.53 8.19
N GLU A 169 -36.92 -5.03 7.32
CA GLU A 169 -36.80 -5.19 5.88
C GLU A 169 -35.63 -4.36 5.32
N ALA A 170 -35.52 -3.11 5.77
CA ALA A 170 -34.42 -2.23 5.34
C ALA A 170 -33.05 -2.78 5.74
N LEU A 171 -32.92 -3.26 6.97
CA LEU A 171 -31.69 -3.90 7.48
C LEU A 171 -31.36 -5.18 6.73
N ALA A 172 -32.35 -6.04 6.45
CA ALA A 172 -32.13 -7.28 5.71
C ALA A 172 -31.63 -7.02 4.29
N LEU A 173 -32.22 -6.06 3.57
CA LEU A 173 -31.76 -5.68 2.23
C LEU A 173 -30.36 -5.06 2.27
N TRP A 174 -30.10 -4.14 3.19
CA TRP A 174 -28.79 -3.54 3.37
C TRP A 174 -27.72 -4.58 3.66
N GLN A 175 -27.98 -5.50 4.61
CA GLN A 175 -27.04 -6.57 4.96
C GLN A 175 -26.75 -7.47 3.77
N TRP A 176 -27.77 -7.85 3.01
CA TRP A 176 -27.60 -8.65 1.81
C TRP A 176 -26.75 -7.96 0.75
N PHE A 177 -27.01 -6.68 0.44
CA PHE A 177 -26.21 -5.93 -0.51
C PHE A 177 -24.75 -5.79 -0.07
N ARG A 178 -24.53 -5.63 1.23
CA ARG A 178 -23.20 -5.60 1.84
C ARG A 178 -22.47 -6.92 1.68
N ASP A 179 -23.12 -8.01 2.04
CA ASP A 179 -22.53 -9.35 2.01
C ASP A 179 -22.15 -9.77 0.59
N GLU A 180 -23.05 -9.57 -0.39
CA GLU A 180 -22.78 -9.85 -1.79
C GLU A 180 -21.62 -8.98 -2.34
N SER A 181 -21.58 -7.72 -1.96
CA SER A 181 -20.47 -6.83 -2.35
C SER A 181 -19.14 -7.29 -1.76
N LEU A 182 -19.14 -7.76 -0.51
CA LEU A 182 -17.93 -8.29 0.15
C LEU A 182 -17.41 -9.56 -0.52
N VAL A 183 -18.27 -10.45 -0.99
CA VAL A 183 -17.87 -11.65 -1.74
C VAL A 183 -17.04 -11.23 -2.97
N GLU A 184 -17.52 -10.25 -3.75
CA GLU A 184 -16.81 -9.75 -4.92
C GLU A 184 -15.51 -9.00 -4.58
N PHE A 185 -15.54 -8.16 -3.54
CA PHE A 185 -14.32 -7.47 -3.11
C PHE A 185 -13.26 -8.44 -2.61
N ASN A 186 -13.63 -9.44 -1.83
CA ASN A 186 -12.70 -10.46 -1.36
C ASN A 186 -12.10 -11.28 -2.50
N ARG A 187 -12.87 -11.54 -3.57
CA ARG A 187 -12.34 -12.18 -4.77
C ARG A 187 -11.21 -11.34 -5.38
N LEU A 188 -11.41 -10.03 -5.52
CA LEU A 188 -10.38 -9.12 -6.04
C LEU A 188 -9.18 -8.96 -5.09
N TYR A 189 -9.43 -8.93 -3.77
CA TYR A 189 -8.34 -8.90 -2.78
C TYR A 189 -7.50 -10.18 -2.82
N ASN A 190 -8.12 -11.34 -3.03
CA ASN A 190 -7.41 -12.60 -3.23
C ASN A 190 -6.53 -12.58 -4.49
N GLU A 191 -7.02 -12.00 -5.60
CA GLU A 191 -6.24 -11.77 -6.82
C GLU A 191 -5.00 -10.89 -6.54
N LEU A 192 -5.18 -9.83 -5.74
CA LEU A 192 -4.11 -8.92 -5.32
C LEU A 192 -3.23 -9.49 -4.20
N LYS A 193 -3.63 -10.60 -3.57
CA LYS A 193 -3.02 -11.15 -2.35
C LYS A 193 -2.95 -10.13 -1.22
N VAL A 194 -4.06 -9.45 -0.98
CA VAL A 194 -4.23 -8.50 0.12
C VAL A 194 -5.30 -9.02 1.07
N GLU A 195 -4.99 -9.02 2.36
CA GLU A 195 -5.87 -9.46 3.43
C GLU A 195 -6.14 -8.31 4.40
N PHE A 196 -7.25 -8.38 5.14
CA PHE A 196 -7.63 -7.39 6.14
C PHE A 196 -7.95 -8.06 7.47
N ASP A 197 -7.62 -7.39 8.56
CA ASP A 197 -7.94 -7.83 9.92
C ASP A 197 -9.32 -7.35 10.36
N SER A 198 -9.84 -6.28 9.75
CA SER A 198 -11.15 -5.72 10.07
C SER A 198 -11.87 -5.18 8.83
N TYR A 199 -13.18 -5.44 8.76
CA TYR A 199 -14.11 -4.88 7.77
C TYR A 199 -15.15 -3.95 8.44
N ASN A 200 -14.80 -3.35 9.58
CA ASN A 200 -15.65 -2.39 10.27
C ASN A 200 -15.76 -1.10 9.45
N GLY A 201 -16.83 -1.00 8.67
CA GLY A 201 -17.14 0.15 7.82
C GLY A 201 -17.86 1.26 8.59
N GLU A 202 -18.43 2.19 7.83
CA GLU A 202 -19.16 3.35 8.39
C GLU A 202 -20.31 2.94 9.30
N ALA A 203 -21.08 1.90 8.92
CA ALA A 203 -22.23 1.42 9.68
C ALA A 203 -21.87 0.93 11.08
N PHE A 204 -20.70 0.34 11.27
CA PHE A 204 -20.23 -0.16 12.57
C PHE A 204 -20.13 0.92 13.65
N TYR A 205 -19.94 2.18 13.24
CA TYR A 205 -19.75 3.29 14.16
C TYR A 205 -21.02 4.09 14.45
N ASN A 206 -22.17 3.73 13.86
CA ASN A 206 -23.43 4.50 14.00
C ASN A 206 -23.88 4.62 15.46
N ASP A 207 -23.80 3.54 16.25
CA ASP A 207 -24.15 3.50 17.66
C ASP A 207 -23.09 4.14 18.59
N LYS A 208 -21.96 4.56 18.06
CA LYS A 208 -20.83 5.13 18.81
C LYS A 208 -20.68 6.62 18.67
N MET A 209 -21.44 7.23 17.75
CA MET A 209 -21.35 8.67 17.46
C MET A 209 -21.91 9.53 18.57
N ASP A 210 -23.02 9.11 19.21
CA ASP A 210 -23.62 9.87 20.31
C ASP A 210 -22.67 10.02 21.49
N ALA A 211 -21.91 8.98 21.82
CA ALA A 211 -20.87 9.04 22.85
C ALA A 211 -19.77 10.08 22.56
N VAL A 212 -19.42 10.28 21.28
CA VAL A 212 -18.49 11.35 20.87
C VAL A 212 -19.07 12.72 21.12
N VAL A 213 -20.35 12.94 20.75
CA VAL A 213 -21.06 14.19 20.99
C VAL A 213 -21.14 14.49 22.48
N ASP A 214 -21.45 13.48 23.31
CA ASP A 214 -21.53 13.61 24.77
C ASP A 214 -20.15 14.04 25.35
N ILE A 215 -19.06 13.40 24.95
CA ILE A 215 -17.70 13.76 25.40
C ILE A 215 -17.35 15.21 25.02
N LEU A 216 -17.67 15.63 23.79
CA LEU A 216 -17.43 17.00 23.33
C LEU A 216 -18.28 18.02 24.13
N SER A 217 -19.54 17.66 24.44
CA SER A 217 -20.43 18.49 25.25
C SER A 217 -19.95 18.62 26.69
N GLU A 218 -19.60 17.51 27.35
CA GLU A 218 -19.09 17.48 28.72
C GLU A 218 -17.79 18.30 28.88
N LYS A 219 -16.96 18.30 27.85
CA LYS A 219 -15.73 19.11 27.81
C LYS A 219 -15.96 20.58 27.45
N GLY A 220 -17.20 20.96 27.15
CA GLY A 220 -17.57 22.36 26.76
C GLY A 220 -16.94 22.78 25.43
N LEU A 221 -16.72 21.87 24.51
CA LEU A 221 -16.06 22.12 23.23
C LEU A 221 -17.07 22.41 22.10
N LEU A 222 -18.37 22.12 22.30
CA LEU A 222 -19.40 22.36 21.31
C LEU A 222 -19.89 23.82 21.37
N LEU A 223 -19.87 24.48 20.22
CA LEU A 223 -20.41 25.81 20.00
C LEU A 223 -21.56 25.68 19.00
N GLU A 224 -22.56 26.57 19.18
CA GLU A 224 -23.66 26.71 18.22
C GLU A 224 -23.25 27.67 17.10
N SER A 225 -23.42 27.24 15.85
CA SER A 225 -23.18 28.04 14.67
C SER A 225 -24.27 27.75 13.63
N GLU A 226 -25.10 28.74 13.30
CA GLU A 226 -26.22 28.62 12.34
C GLU A 226 -27.17 27.43 12.63
N GLY A 227 -27.40 27.15 13.92
CA GLY A 227 -28.24 26.06 14.40
C GLY A 227 -27.52 24.68 14.41
N ALA A 228 -26.26 24.60 13.97
CA ALA A 228 -25.45 23.41 14.01
C ALA A 228 -24.48 23.43 15.20
N GLN A 229 -23.99 22.25 15.61
CA GLN A 229 -22.99 22.13 16.65
C GLN A 229 -21.59 21.93 16.00
N VAL A 230 -20.65 22.78 16.38
CA VAL A 230 -19.31 22.82 15.81
C VAL A 230 -18.22 22.85 16.90
N VAL A 231 -17.01 22.44 16.53
CA VAL A 231 -15.80 22.65 17.34
C VAL A 231 -14.92 23.69 16.65
N ASN A 232 -14.55 24.76 17.37
CA ASN A 232 -13.65 25.79 16.86
C ASN A 232 -12.21 25.26 16.80
N LEU A 233 -11.55 25.48 15.66
CA LEU A 233 -10.20 24.98 15.37
C LEU A 233 -9.22 26.10 14.99
N GLU A 234 -9.57 27.37 15.21
CA GLU A 234 -8.73 28.53 14.84
C GLU A 234 -7.33 28.47 15.45
N LYS A 235 -7.21 27.99 16.70
CA LYS A 235 -5.90 27.86 17.37
C LYS A 235 -4.92 26.90 16.66
N TYR A 236 -5.45 26.02 15.81
CA TYR A 236 -4.66 25.10 14.95
C TYR A 236 -4.41 25.67 13.56
N GLY A 237 -4.80 26.92 13.30
CA GLY A 237 -4.70 27.53 11.98
C GLY A 237 -5.72 27.00 10.97
N ILE A 238 -6.83 26.40 11.45
CA ILE A 238 -7.91 25.87 10.63
C ILE A 238 -9.07 26.87 10.68
N GLU A 239 -9.32 27.55 9.57
CA GLU A 239 -10.32 28.62 9.46
C GLU A 239 -11.76 28.11 9.63
N HIS A 240 -12.06 26.93 9.08
CA HIS A 240 -13.39 26.36 9.15
C HIS A 240 -13.53 25.43 10.35
N PRO A 241 -14.53 25.65 11.22
CA PRO A 241 -14.77 24.79 12.38
C PRO A 241 -15.18 23.37 11.93
N ALA A 242 -14.94 22.38 12.79
CA ALA A 242 -15.41 21.02 12.56
C ALA A 242 -16.90 20.93 12.85
N LEU A 243 -17.69 20.55 11.85
CA LEU A 243 -19.14 20.41 11.97
C LEU A 243 -19.47 19.02 12.54
N ILE A 244 -19.91 18.98 13.81
CA ILE A 244 -20.18 17.72 14.54
C ILE A 244 -21.62 17.24 14.32
N LYS A 245 -22.60 18.15 14.42
CA LYS A 245 -24.03 17.86 14.30
C LYS A 245 -24.72 18.95 13.53
N LYS A 246 -25.56 18.58 12.56
CA LYS A 246 -26.36 19.52 11.78
C LYS A 246 -27.51 20.09 12.59
N SER A 247 -28.13 21.13 12.06
CA SER A 247 -29.34 21.78 12.65
C SER A 247 -30.55 20.83 12.74
N ASP A 248 -30.64 19.83 11.88
CA ASP A 248 -31.66 18.77 11.91
C ASP A 248 -31.35 17.64 12.90
N GLY A 249 -30.22 17.74 13.60
CA GLY A 249 -29.77 16.76 14.59
C GLY A 249 -28.94 15.59 14.00
N ALA A 250 -28.74 15.52 12.69
CA ALA A 250 -27.94 14.48 12.06
C ALA A 250 -26.45 14.67 12.33
N THR A 251 -25.75 13.60 12.67
CA THR A 251 -24.29 13.54 12.79
C THR A 251 -23.64 13.47 11.41
N LEU A 252 -22.35 13.78 11.35
CA LEU A 252 -21.61 13.92 10.11
C LEU A 252 -20.41 12.97 10.04
N TYR A 253 -19.74 12.97 8.88
CA TYR A 253 -18.55 12.14 8.62
C TYR A 253 -17.46 12.29 9.68
N ILE A 254 -17.17 13.54 10.11
CA ILE A 254 -16.13 13.76 11.12
C ILE A 254 -16.49 13.14 12.48
N THR A 255 -17.75 13.14 12.88
CA THR A 255 -18.24 12.52 14.13
C THR A 255 -18.03 11.01 14.07
N ARG A 256 -18.28 10.39 12.93
CA ARG A 256 -18.05 8.97 12.70
C ARG A 256 -16.56 8.63 12.73
N ASP A 257 -15.73 9.46 12.11
CA ASP A 257 -14.29 9.25 12.10
C ASP A 257 -13.65 9.47 13.48
N LEU A 258 -14.19 10.39 14.28
CA LEU A 258 -13.83 10.52 15.69
C LEU A 258 -14.18 9.25 16.47
N ALA A 259 -15.41 8.73 16.28
CA ALA A 259 -15.82 7.47 16.89
C ALA A 259 -14.90 6.30 16.47
N ALA A 260 -14.52 6.24 15.20
CA ALA A 260 -13.60 5.24 14.68
C ALA A 260 -12.20 5.37 15.29
N ALA A 261 -11.66 6.58 15.42
CA ALA A 261 -10.36 6.82 16.03
C ALA A 261 -10.33 6.41 17.51
N LEU A 262 -11.36 6.77 18.28
CA LEU A 262 -11.52 6.38 19.68
C LEU A 262 -11.64 4.86 19.84
N TYR A 263 -12.48 4.22 19.02
CA TYR A 263 -12.64 2.76 19.01
C TYR A 263 -11.31 2.06 18.71
N ARG A 264 -10.61 2.48 17.65
CA ARG A 264 -9.34 1.88 17.24
C ARG A 264 -8.25 2.05 18.29
N LYS A 265 -8.19 3.19 18.96
CA LYS A 265 -7.24 3.40 20.07
C LYS A 265 -7.55 2.46 21.23
N ASN A 266 -8.81 2.31 21.60
CA ASN A 266 -9.23 1.44 22.69
C ASN A 266 -9.01 -0.05 22.35
N GLU A 267 -9.38 -0.47 21.14
CA GLU A 267 -9.34 -1.87 20.70
C GLU A 267 -7.91 -2.34 20.41
N TYR A 268 -7.16 -1.56 19.65
CA TYR A 268 -5.86 -1.97 19.13
C TYR A 268 -4.67 -1.39 19.89
N GLN A 269 -4.90 -0.44 20.80
CA GLN A 269 -3.82 0.22 21.58
C GLN A 269 -2.65 0.67 20.69
N PHE A 270 -2.94 1.28 19.54
CA PHE A 270 -1.95 1.60 18.53
C PHE A 270 -0.88 2.59 19.00
N ALA A 271 0.36 2.39 18.54
CA ALA A 271 1.43 3.37 18.58
C ALA A 271 1.36 4.33 17.37
N LYS A 272 0.76 3.89 16.27
CA LYS A 272 0.50 4.70 15.06
C LYS A 272 -0.84 4.30 14.45
N SER A 273 -1.58 5.29 13.95
CA SER A 273 -2.79 5.10 13.15
C SER A 273 -2.63 5.83 11.82
N ILE A 274 -2.60 5.08 10.73
CA ILE A 274 -2.29 5.56 9.39
C ILE A 274 -3.55 5.49 8.53
N TYR A 275 -3.89 6.60 7.87
CA TYR A 275 -5.00 6.70 6.95
C TYR A 275 -4.47 6.88 5.53
N VAL A 276 -4.56 5.83 4.71
CA VAL A 276 -4.13 5.85 3.30
C VAL A 276 -5.31 6.29 2.43
N VAL A 277 -5.47 7.59 2.28
CA VAL A 277 -6.64 8.22 1.64
C VAL A 277 -6.20 9.31 0.67
N GLY A 278 -6.96 9.55 -0.39
CA GLY A 278 -6.65 10.55 -1.41
C GLY A 278 -6.40 11.95 -0.84
N GLN A 279 -5.52 12.71 -1.49
CA GLN A 279 -5.07 14.03 -1.02
C GLN A 279 -6.19 15.06 -0.91
N GLU A 280 -7.31 14.89 -1.60
CA GLU A 280 -8.48 15.75 -1.51
C GLU A 280 -9.16 15.73 -0.13
N GLN A 281 -8.88 14.70 0.70
CA GLN A 281 -9.37 14.58 2.08
C GLN A 281 -8.42 15.18 3.13
N SER A 282 -7.32 15.84 2.71
CA SER A 282 -6.31 16.33 3.64
C SER A 282 -6.84 17.34 4.67
N ALA A 283 -7.78 18.20 4.28
CA ALA A 283 -8.43 19.16 5.19
C ALA A 283 -9.25 18.44 6.28
N HIS A 284 -9.96 17.38 5.90
CA HIS A 284 -10.74 16.55 6.82
C HIS A 284 -9.85 15.89 7.90
N PHE A 285 -8.75 15.28 7.51
CA PHE A 285 -7.83 14.65 8.48
C PHE A 285 -7.11 15.66 9.38
N LYS A 286 -6.84 16.87 8.90
CA LYS A 286 -6.36 17.97 9.76
C LYS A 286 -7.39 18.34 10.82
N GLN A 287 -8.67 18.46 10.44
CA GLN A 287 -9.74 18.71 11.39
C GLN A 287 -9.92 17.56 12.39
N LEU A 288 -9.92 16.31 11.93
CA LEU A 288 -10.01 15.12 12.79
C LEU A 288 -8.95 15.15 13.89
N LYS A 289 -7.69 15.33 13.50
CA LYS A 289 -6.57 15.41 14.44
C LYS A 289 -6.72 16.57 15.41
N ALA A 290 -7.08 17.75 14.94
CA ALA A 290 -7.27 18.93 15.76
C ALA A 290 -8.41 18.78 16.78
N VAL A 291 -9.54 18.14 16.40
CA VAL A 291 -10.63 17.85 17.34
C VAL A 291 -10.18 16.89 18.44
N LEU A 292 -9.43 15.83 18.10
CA LEU A 292 -8.87 14.91 19.09
C LEU A 292 -7.89 15.61 20.05
N GLN A 293 -7.11 16.56 19.55
CA GLN A 293 -6.24 17.40 20.39
C GLN A 293 -7.07 18.29 21.33
N GLU A 294 -8.17 18.92 20.85
CA GLU A 294 -9.09 19.68 21.69
C GLU A 294 -9.74 18.81 22.77
N MET A 295 -10.04 17.56 22.45
CA MET A 295 -10.56 16.58 23.40
C MET A 295 -9.51 16.17 24.47
N GLY A 296 -8.25 16.57 24.30
CA GLY A 296 -7.15 16.29 25.25
C GLY A 296 -6.52 14.91 25.09
N TYR A 297 -6.58 14.32 23.92
CA TYR A 297 -5.95 13.03 23.62
C TYR A 297 -4.54 13.24 23.08
N ASP A 298 -3.52 13.00 23.91
CA ASP A 298 -2.10 13.12 23.52
C ASP A 298 -1.73 12.21 22.34
N TRP A 299 -2.37 11.05 22.22
CA TRP A 299 -2.17 10.11 21.10
C TRP A 299 -2.72 10.60 19.75
N SER A 300 -3.34 11.78 19.71
CA SER A 300 -3.73 12.41 18.43
C SER A 300 -2.51 12.66 17.53
N ASP A 301 -1.30 12.80 18.09
CA ASP A 301 -0.06 12.94 17.32
C ASP A 301 0.36 11.67 16.62
N ASP A 302 -0.11 10.52 17.07
CA ASP A 302 0.12 9.20 16.44
C ASP A 302 -0.73 8.97 15.19
N ILE A 303 -1.71 9.86 14.92
CA ILE A 303 -2.55 9.82 13.72
C ILE A 303 -1.83 10.49 12.55
N THR A 304 -1.72 9.76 11.44
CA THR A 304 -1.08 10.25 10.23
C THR A 304 -1.96 10.01 9.00
N HIS A 305 -2.32 11.08 8.30
CA HIS A 305 -2.87 10.97 6.95
C HIS A 305 -1.72 10.76 5.96
N VAL A 306 -1.80 9.69 5.19
CA VAL A 306 -0.87 9.35 4.10
C VAL A 306 -1.58 9.63 2.77
N PRO A 307 -1.51 10.87 2.27
CA PRO A 307 -2.20 11.27 1.06
C PRO A 307 -1.55 10.66 -0.19
N PHE A 308 -2.38 10.41 -1.21
CA PHE A 308 -1.90 10.00 -2.52
C PHE A 308 -2.59 10.78 -3.64
N GLY A 309 -1.88 10.93 -4.77
CA GLY A 309 -2.36 11.62 -5.97
C GLY A 309 -3.31 10.75 -6.80
N LEU A 310 -3.93 11.35 -7.80
CA LEU A 310 -4.93 10.70 -8.64
C LEU A 310 -4.32 9.88 -9.77
N VAL A 311 -5.01 8.80 -10.14
CA VAL A 311 -4.79 8.11 -11.42
C VAL A 311 -5.67 8.77 -12.47
N THR A 312 -5.07 9.07 -13.63
CA THR A 312 -5.76 9.62 -14.80
C THR A 312 -5.73 8.62 -15.95
N LYS A 313 -6.53 8.86 -16.97
CA LYS A 313 -6.43 8.19 -18.27
C LYS A 313 -6.49 9.25 -19.36
N GLU A 314 -5.47 9.29 -20.22
CA GLU A 314 -5.33 10.32 -21.25
C GLU A 314 -5.46 11.74 -20.67
N GLY A 315 -4.85 11.97 -19.49
CA GLY A 315 -4.89 13.21 -18.76
C GLY A 315 -6.24 13.57 -18.10
N LYS A 316 -7.25 12.69 -18.17
CA LYS A 316 -8.58 12.93 -17.59
C LYS A 316 -8.76 12.17 -16.28
N LYS A 317 -9.36 12.84 -15.29
CA LYS A 317 -9.72 12.23 -14.00
C LYS A 317 -10.72 11.09 -14.22
N LEU A 318 -10.47 9.95 -13.59
CA LEU A 318 -11.41 8.83 -13.53
C LEU A 318 -12.63 9.20 -12.67
N SER A 319 -13.84 8.90 -13.15
CA SER A 319 -15.08 9.21 -12.46
C SER A 319 -16.16 8.18 -12.78
N THR A 320 -16.66 7.51 -11.74
CA THR A 320 -17.80 6.58 -11.85
C THR A 320 -19.07 7.25 -12.32
N ARG A 321 -19.33 8.49 -11.87
CA ARG A 321 -20.53 9.27 -12.25
C ARG A 321 -20.56 9.63 -13.74
N LYS A 322 -19.40 9.75 -14.39
CA LYS A 322 -19.27 10.13 -15.81
C LYS A 322 -18.98 8.93 -16.72
N GLY A 323 -19.01 7.70 -16.20
CA GLY A 323 -18.71 6.49 -16.97
C GLY A 323 -17.23 6.34 -17.40
N ASN A 324 -16.35 7.23 -16.95
CA ASN A 324 -14.91 7.16 -17.21
C ASN A 324 -14.21 6.47 -16.04
N VAL A 325 -14.34 5.15 -15.98
CA VAL A 325 -13.78 4.30 -14.92
C VAL A 325 -12.97 3.19 -15.55
N ILE A 326 -11.80 2.92 -15.00
CA ILE A 326 -11.03 1.71 -15.32
C ILE A 326 -11.33 0.70 -14.20
N LEU A 327 -12.02 -0.37 -14.55
CA LEU A 327 -12.32 -1.46 -13.63
C LEU A 327 -11.08 -2.30 -13.37
N LEU A 328 -10.87 -2.69 -12.11
CA LEU A 328 -9.68 -3.44 -11.71
C LEU A 328 -9.69 -4.86 -12.31
N GLU A 329 -10.80 -5.58 -12.25
CA GLU A 329 -10.89 -6.97 -12.68
C GLU A 329 -10.49 -7.18 -14.15
N PRO A 330 -11.11 -6.52 -15.15
CA PRO A 330 -10.70 -6.68 -16.54
C PRO A 330 -9.28 -6.18 -16.79
N THR A 331 -8.80 -5.22 -15.99
CA THR A 331 -7.43 -4.72 -16.10
C THR A 331 -6.42 -5.78 -15.64
N VAL A 332 -6.68 -6.47 -14.53
CA VAL A 332 -5.85 -7.58 -14.06
C VAL A 332 -5.85 -8.72 -15.06
N ALA A 333 -7.03 -9.11 -15.58
CA ALA A 333 -7.13 -10.17 -16.58
C ALA A 333 -6.32 -9.85 -17.86
N GLU A 334 -6.38 -8.62 -18.35
CA GLU A 334 -5.61 -8.17 -19.51
C GLU A 334 -4.10 -8.15 -19.21
N ALA A 335 -3.68 -7.68 -18.02
CA ALA A 335 -2.27 -7.69 -17.61
C ALA A 335 -1.72 -9.12 -17.55
N VAL A 336 -2.48 -10.06 -16.99
CA VAL A 336 -2.10 -11.48 -16.91
C VAL A 336 -2.00 -12.09 -18.33
N SER A 337 -2.96 -11.79 -19.21
CA SER A 337 -2.94 -12.26 -20.59
C SER A 337 -1.69 -11.77 -21.34
N ARG A 338 -1.35 -10.48 -21.23
CA ARG A 338 -0.16 -9.90 -21.85
C ARG A 338 1.14 -10.48 -21.29
N ALA A 339 1.20 -10.65 -19.96
CA ALA A 339 2.35 -11.30 -19.30
C ALA A 339 2.53 -12.74 -19.81
N LYS A 340 1.44 -13.49 -19.97
CA LYS A 340 1.48 -14.86 -20.48
C LYS A 340 2.10 -14.94 -21.88
N VAL A 341 1.69 -14.07 -22.79
CA VAL A 341 2.24 -14.00 -24.16
C VAL A 341 3.76 -13.75 -24.13
N GLN A 342 4.22 -12.83 -23.30
CA GLN A 342 5.66 -12.54 -23.20
C GLN A 342 6.46 -13.70 -22.57
N ILE A 343 5.89 -14.36 -21.55
CA ILE A 343 6.50 -15.55 -20.92
C ILE A 343 6.60 -16.70 -21.91
N GLU A 344 5.54 -16.99 -22.65
CA GLU A 344 5.53 -18.05 -23.68
C GLU A 344 6.57 -17.81 -24.78
N ALA A 345 6.75 -16.54 -25.17
CA ALA A 345 7.77 -16.19 -26.17
C ALA A 345 9.21 -16.39 -25.66
N LYS A 346 9.45 -16.21 -24.37
CA LYS A 346 10.80 -16.34 -23.75
C LYS A 346 11.08 -17.75 -23.25
N ASN A 347 10.09 -18.43 -22.72
CA ASN A 347 10.22 -19.76 -22.12
C ASN A 347 9.00 -20.63 -22.44
N PRO A 348 8.91 -21.18 -23.67
CA PRO A 348 7.78 -22.00 -24.11
C PRO A 348 7.59 -23.30 -23.31
N GLU A 349 8.65 -23.80 -22.67
CA GLU A 349 8.64 -25.05 -21.89
C GLU A 349 8.34 -24.85 -20.40
N LEU A 350 7.99 -23.64 -19.96
CA LEU A 350 7.67 -23.39 -18.56
C LEU A 350 6.37 -24.12 -18.16
N GLU A 351 6.45 -25.00 -17.16
CA GLU A 351 5.34 -25.88 -16.76
C GLU A 351 4.15 -25.11 -16.12
N ASN A 352 4.44 -24.09 -15.28
CA ASN A 352 3.47 -23.34 -14.50
C ASN A 352 3.19 -21.94 -15.06
N LYS A 353 3.08 -21.81 -16.39
CA LYS A 353 2.94 -20.53 -17.10
C LYS A 353 1.82 -19.66 -16.57
N ASP A 354 0.65 -20.25 -16.29
CA ASP A 354 -0.53 -19.49 -15.84
C ASP A 354 -0.29 -18.85 -14.45
N GLN A 355 0.31 -19.59 -13.53
CA GLN A 355 0.65 -19.08 -12.21
C GLN A 355 1.71 -17.96 -12.30
N VAL A 356 2.74 -18.16 -13.12
CA VAL A 356 3.78 -17.14 -13.33
C VAL A 356 3.22 -15.93 -14.04
N ALA A 357 2.37 -16.11 -15.05
CA ALA A 357 1.70 -15.01 -15.75
C ALA A 357 0.81 -14.18 -14.80
N HIS A 358 0.10 -14.84 -13.89
CA HIS A 358 -0.68 -14.17 -12.85
C HIS A 358 0.22 -13.34 -11.93
N ALA A 359 1.28 -13.94 -11.38
CA ALA A 359 2.24 -13.25 -10.51
C ALA A 359 2.90 -12.05 -11.21
N VAL A 360 3.20 -12.16 -12.49
CA VAL A 360 3.81 -11.09 -13.30
C VAL A 360 2.78 -10.01 -13.66
N GLY A 361 1.58 -10.37 -14.09
CA GLY A 361 0.54 -9.42 -14.47
C GLY A 361 0.06 -8.58 -13.28
N VAL A 362 -0.27 -9.22 -12.16
CA VAL A 362 -0.63 -8.53 -10.90
C VAL A 362 0.54 -7.71 -10.39
N GLY A 363 1.73 -8.30 -10.39
CA GLY A 363 2.96 -7.63 -9.96
C GLY A 363 3.27 -6.38 -10.78
N ALA A 364 3.02 -6.41 -12.09
CA ALA A 364 3.22 -5.27 -12.97
C ALA A 364 2.36 -4.06 -12.57
N ILE A 365 1.07 -4.29 -12.31
CA ILE A 365 0.13 -3.24 -11.89
C ILE A 365 0.52 -2.68 -10.51
N LYS A 366 0.76 -3.55 -9.52
CA LYS A 366 1.14 -3.14 -8.14
C LYS A 366 2.44 -2.36 -8.14
N PHE A 367 3.46 -2.87 -8.83
CA PHE A 367 4.78 -2.24 -8.87
C PHE A 367 4.75 -0.88 -9.56
N TYR A 368 4.00 -0.74 -10.65
CA TYR A 368 3.91 0.54 -11.38
C TYR A 368 3.27 1.63 -10.54
N ASP A 369 2.22 1.32 -9.79
CA ASP A 369 1.64 2.25 -8.83
C ASP A 369 2.66 2.65 -7.75
N LEU A 370 3.30 1.65 -7.13
CA LEU A 370 4.19 1.84 -5.99
C LEU A 370 5.56 2.47 -6.34
N LYS A 371 6.02 2.40 -7.61
CA LYS A 371 7.26 3.09 -8.02
C LYS A 371 7.08 4.59 -8.15
N THR A 372 5.86 5.04 -8.36
CA THR A 372 5.52 6.46 -8.43
C THR A 372 5.45 7.02 -7.00
N ASP A 373 6.11 8.16 -6.76
CA ASP A 373 5.92 8.87 -5.50
C ASP A 373 4.43 9.04 -5.21
N ARG A 374 3.98 8.62 -4.02
CA ARG A 374 2.55 8.51 -3.72
C ARG A 374 1.78 9.82 -3.86
N THR A 375 2.44 10.95 -3.62
CA THR A 375 1.81 12.28 -3.74
C THR A 375 1.61 12.72 -5.18
N ASN A 376 2.34 12.10 -6.12
CA ASN A 376 2.17 12.33 -7.54
C ASN A 376 1.02 11.48 -8.11
N GLY A 377 0.27 12.05 -9.04
CA GLY A 377 -0.61 11.28 -9.91
C GLY A 377 0.18 10.65 -11.06
N TYR A 378 -0.44 9.70 -11.74
CA TYR A 378 0.10 9.15 -12.98
C TYR A 378 -1.02 8.84 -13.98
N ASP A 379 -0.65 8.80 -15.25
CA ASP A 379 -1.56 8.37 -16.31
C ASP A 379 -1.49 6.85 -16.48
N PHE A 380 -2.64 6.20 -16.53
CA PHE A 380 -2.73 4.73 -16.58
C PHE A 380 -2.35 4.22 -17.97
N ASP A 381 -1.27 3.45 -18.05
CA ASP A 381 -0.75 2.82 -19.26
C ASP A 381 -0.39 1.35 -19.02
N LEU A 382 -1.31 0.45 -19.35
CA LEU A 382 -1.13 -0.98 -19.11
C LEU A 382 0.01 -1.58 -19.94
N GLU A 383 0.25 -1.07 -21.15
CA GLU A 383 1.34 -1.55 -22.01
C GLU A 383 2.71 -1.27 -21.37
N ALA A 384 2.90 -0.05 -20.86
CA ALA A 384 4.10 0.31 -20.13
C ALA A 384 4.27 -0.51 -18.84
N MET A 385 3.18 -0.80 -18.12
CA MET A 385 3.21 -1.55 -16.85
C MET A 385 3.74 -2.98 -17.03
N VAL A 386 3.28 -3.70 -18.05
CA VAL A 386 3.61 -5.12 -18.27
C VAL A 386 4.90 -5.33 -19.07
N SER A 387 5.61 -4.28 -19.45
CA SER A 387 6.87 -4.37 -20.18
C SER A 387 7.95 -5.06 -19.33
N PHE A 388 8.72 -5.95 -19.97
CA PHE A 388 9.91 -6.58 -19.37
C PHE A 388 11.16 -5.72 -19.48
N GLU A 389 11.03 -4.52 -20.00
CA GLU A 389 12.11 -3.54 -20.15
C GLU A 389 11.75 -2.25 -19.38
N GLY A 390 12.78 -1.50 -19.01
CA GLY A 390 12.62 -0.25 -18.28
C GLY A 390 12.42 -0.45 -16.79
N GLU A 391 11.75 0.49 -16.14
CA GLU A 391 11.55 0.53 -14.69
C GLU A 391 10.22 -0.12 -14.30
N THR A 392 10.09 -1.43 -14.46
CA THR A 392 8.84 -2.17 -14.27
C THR A 392 8.99 -3.32 -13.28
N GLY A 393 7.86 -3.78 -12.73
CA GLY A 393 7.82 -4.99 -11.91
C GLY A 393 8.35 -6.22 -12.65
N PRO A 394 7.87 -6.52 -13.86
CA PRO A 394 8.37 -7.63 -14.66
C PRO A 394 9.88 -7.59 -14.92
N TYR A 395 10.47 -6.41 -15.09
CA TYR A 395 11.93 -6.26 -15.21
C TYR A 395 12.66 -6.75 -13.95
N VAL A 396 12.21 -6.35 -12.78
CA VAL A 396 12.81 -6.75 -11.48
C VAL A 396 12.57 -8.24 -11.23
N GLN A 397 11.36 -8.75 -11.48
CA GLN A 397 11.03 -10.17 -11.36
C GLN A 397 11.89 -11.03 -12.30
N TYR A 398 12.12 -10.58 -13.52
CA TYR A 398 12.96 -11.28 -14.49
C TYR A 398 14.44 -11.29 -14.07
N ALA A 399 14.96 -10.21 -13.49
CA ALA A 399 16.29 -10.16 -12.92
C ALA A 399 16.44 -11.21 -11.80
N TYR A 400 15.47 -11.30 -10.89
CA TYR A 400 15.42 -12.31 -9.84
C TYR A 400 15.39 -13.74 -10.42
N ALA A 401 14.50 -14.03 -11.36
CA ALA A 401 14.41 -15.35 -12.00
C ALA A 401 15.71 -15.76 -12.72
N ARG A 402 16.39 -14.80 -13.35
CA ARG A 402 17.71 -14.99 -13.96
C ARG A 402 18.75 -15.42 -12.92
N ILE A 403 18.81 -14.74 -11.78
CA ILE A 403 19.71 -15.09 -10.70
C ILE A 403 19.42 -16.51 -10.20
N GLN A 404 18.16 -16.85 -9.99
CA GLN A 404 17.75 -18.20 -9.57
C GLN A 404 18.19 -19.27 -10.59
N SER A 405 18.14 -18.97 -11.89
CA SER A 405 18.64 -19.87 -12.93
C SER A 405 20.17 -20.09 -12.83
N ILE A 406 20.94 -19.03 -12.55
CA ILE A 406 22.39 -19.11 -12.35
C ILE A 406 22.72 -20.00 -11.14
N LEU A 407 22.04 -19.76 -10.02
CA LEU A 407 22.26 -20.52 -8.78
C LEU A 407 21.90 -22.01 -8.93
N ARG A 408 20.80 -22.32 -9.63
CA ARG A 408 20.42 -23.71 -9.95
C ARG A 408 21.45 -24.40 -10.84
N LYS A 409 21.94 -23.72 -11.87
CA LYS A 409 22.99 -24.29 -12.77
C LYS A 409 24.30 -24.60 -12.04
N ALA A 410 24.61 -23.81 -11.01
CA ALA A 410 25.79 -24.01 -10.18
C ALA A 410 25.57 -25.01 -9.04
N ASP A 411 24.32 -25.45 -8.78
CA ASP A 411 23.92 -26.16 -7.55
C ASP A 411 24.45 -25.46 -6.28
N PHE A 412 24.41 -24.12 -6.31
CA PHE A 412 25.02 -23.32 -5.25
C PHE A 412 24.17 -23.35 -4.00
N LYS A 413 24.79 -23.65 -2.88
CA LYS A 413 24.22 -23.57 -1.53
C LYS A 413 25.11 -22.69 -0.68
N PRO A 414 24.60 -21.56 -0.14
CA PRO A 414 25.43 -20.67 0.66
C PRO A 414 25.87 -21.36 1.94
N GLU A 415 27.16 -21.27 2.23
CA GLU A 415 27.73 -21.73 3.48
C GLU A 415 27.73 -20.58 4.50
N THR A 416 27.26 -20.84 5.72
CA THR A 416 27.19 -19.84 6.81
C THR A 416 28.57 -19.30 7.21
N ALA A 417 29.61 -20.07 6.98
CA ALA A 417 31.00 -19.70 7.26
C ALA A 417 31.88 -19.64 5.98
N GLY A 418 31.26 -19.41 4.82
CA GLY A 418 31.95 -19.27 3.55
C GLY A 418 32.90 -18.06 3.56
N ASN A 419 34.09 -18.28 3.01
CA ASN A 419 35.07 -17.20 2.86
C ASN A 419 34.84 -16.46 1.53
N TYR A 420 33.79 -15.64 1.47
CA TYR A 420 33.44 -14.89 0.28
C TYR A 420 34.07 -13.49 0.33
N SER A 421 34.69 -13.06 -0.76
CA SER A 421 35.27 -11.71 -0.86
C SER A 421 35.38 -11.28 -2.31
N LEU A 422 35.02 -10.03 -2.60
CA LEU A 422 35.10 -9.40 -3.91
C LEU A 422 35.63 -7.97 -3.76
N ASN A 423 36.39 -7.48 -4.75
CA ASN A 423 36.98 -6.15 -4.72
C ASN A 423 36.87 -5.37 -6.04
N ASP A 424 36.27 -5.98 -7.07
CA ASP A 424 36.05 -5.32 -8.35
C ASP A 424 34.97 -4.21 -8.25
N THR A 425 35.00 -3.30 -9.20
CA THR A 425 34.15 -2.11 -9.16
C THR A 425 32.65 -2.44 -9.32
N GLU A 426 32.33 -3.43 -10.14
CA GLU A 426 30.92 -3.75 -10.44
C GLU A 426 30.27 -4.54 -9.29
N SER A 427 30.97 -5.48 -8.69
CA SER A 427 30.50 -6.15 -7.47
C SER A 427 30.34 -5.17 -6.31
N TRP A 428 31.24 -4.19 -6.20
CA TRP A 428 31.19 -3.17 -5.16
C TRP A 428 29.91 -2.31 -5.21
N GLU A 429 29.43 -1.98 -6.41
CA GLU A 429 28.16 -1.25 -6.55
C GLU A 429 26.97 -2.04 -5.99
N ILE A 430 26.93 -3.35 -6.20
CA ILE A 430 25.91 -4.25 -5.66
C ILE A 430 26.05 -4.37 -4.15
N ILE A 431 27.26 -4.56 -3.63
CA ILE A 431 27.55 -4.69 -2.19
C ILE A 431 27.06 -3.44 -1.43
N LYS A 432 27.32 -2.25 -1.96
CA LYS A 432 26.84 -0.99 -1.33
C LYS A 432 25.31 -0.94 -1.25
N LEU A 433 24.61 -1.33 -2.32
CA LEU A 433 23.16 -1.38 -2.33
C LEU A 433 22.61 -2.37 -1.31
N ILE A 434 23.17 -3.58 -1.25
CA ILE A 434 22.76 -4.59 -0.28
C ILE A 434 22.98 -4.08 1.16
N GLN A 435 24.15 -3.50 1.44
CA GLN A 435 24.49 -2.95 2.75
C GLN A 435 23.55 -1.83 3.17
N ASP A 436 23.06 -1.03 2.22
CA ASP A 436 22.18 0.12 2.47
C ASP A 436 20.71 -0.29 2.67
N PHE A 437 20.32 -1.52 2.35
CA PHE A 437 18.93 -1.96 2.34
C PHE A 437 18.18 -1.73 3.67
N PRO A 438 18.75 -2.03 4.86
CA PRO A 438 18.07 -1.72 6.12
C PRO A 438 17.74 -0.23 6.29
N ARG A 439 18.64 0.67 5.87
CA ARG A 439 18.42 2.12 5.90
C ARG A 439 17.34 2.56 4.89
N ILE A 440 17.29 1.92 3.73
CA ILE A 440 16.25 2.15 2.72
C ILE A 440 14.86 1.81 3.28
N ILE A 441 14.73 0.68 4.00
CA ILE A 441 13.48 0.28 4.65
C ILE A 441 13.06 1.32 5.69
N ASN A 442 13.97 1.77 6.56
CA ASN A 442 13.68 2.79 7.57
C ASN A 442 13.21 4.10 6.92
N ARG A 443 13.90 4.53 5.86
CA ARG A 443 13.50 5.75 5.12
C ARG A 443 12.12 5.61 4.48
N ALA A 444 11.76 4.43 3.97
CA ALA A 444 10.43 4.18 3.43
C ALA A 444 9.35 4.22 4.53
N ALA A 445 9.64 3.66 5.71
CA ALA A 445 8.76 3.72 6.87
C ALA A 445 8.57 5.15 7.40
N ASP A 446 9.67 5.88 7.61
CA ASP A 446 9.65 7.25 8.16
C ASP A 446 8.89 8.23 7.25
N ASN A 447 8.98 8.04 5.93
CA ASN A 447 8.30 8.88 4.95
C ASN A 447 6.93 8.33 4.50
N PHE A 448 6.53 7.14 4.98
CA PHE A 448 5.34 6.43 4.49
C PHE A 448 5.35 6.29 2.96
N GLU A 449 6.51 5.94 2.38
CA GLU A 449 6.75 6.05 0.94
C GLU A 449 7.30 4.75 0.32
N PRO A 450 6.42 3.86 -0.17
CA PRO A 450 6.82 2.61 -0.81
C PRO A 450 7.69 2.80 -2.06
N SER A 451 7.60 3.94 -2.75
CA SER A 451 8.40 4.19 -3.96
C SER A 451 9.90 4.17 -3.70
N ILE A 452 10.32 4.39 -2.47
CA ILE A 452 11.72 4.28 -2.05
C ILE A 452 12.21 2.84 -2.21
N ILE A 453 11.39 1.85 -1.83
CA ILE A 453 11.70 0.42 -2.00
C ILE A 453 11.68 0.03 -3.49
N ALA A 454 10.67 0.50 -4.24
CA ALA A 454 10.57 0.18 -5.68
C ALA A 454 11.77 0.71 -6.48
N LYS A 455 12.18 1.95 -6.26
CA LYS A 455 13.36 2.56 -6.89
C LYS A 455 14.65 1.84 -6.50
N PHE A 456 14.76 1.42 -5.24
CA PHE A 456 15.88 0.61 -4.78
C PHE A 456 15.94 -0.74 -5.50
N ALA A 457 14.81 -1.45 -5.61
CA ALA A 457 14.74 -2.74 -6.31
C ALA A 457 15.15 -2.62 -7.79
N ILE A 458 14.72 -1.56 -8.47
CA ILE A 458 15.14 -1.25 -9.83
C ILE A 458 16.67 -1.04 -9.89
N SER A 459 17.22 -0.22 -9.01
CA SER A 459 18.66 0.08 -8.97
C SER A 459 19.48 -1.19 -8.73
N LEU A 460 19.05 -2.06 -7.82
CA LEU A 460 19.71 -3.32 -7.53
C LEU A 460 19.66 -4.29 -8.74
N ALA A 461 18.48 -4.41 -9.37
CA ALA A 461 18.31 -5.22 -10.58
C ALA A 461 19.18 -4.73 -11.75
N GLN A 462 19.22 -3.41 -11.97
CA GLN A 462 20.07 -2.80 -13.00
C GLN A 462 21.56 -3.04 -12.73
N SER A 463 22.01 -2.86 -11.49
CA SER A 463 23.41 -3.10 -11.10
C SER A 463 23.80 -4.56 -11.29
N PHE A 464 22.92 -5.50 -10.92
CA PHE A 464 23.16 -6.92 -11.15
C PHE A 464 23.18 -7.26 -12.66
N ASN A 465 22.25 -6.75 -13.44
CA ASN A 465 22.24 -7.00 -14.89
C ASN A 465 23.51 -6.47 -15.58
N LYS A 466 24.02 -5.32 -15.15
CA LYS A 466 25.31 -4.79 -15.61
C LYS A 466 26.47 -5.72 -15.24
N TYR A 467 26.52 -6.15 -13.97
CA TYR A 467 27.51 -7.11 -13.49
C TYR A 467 27.50 -8.42 -14.29
N TYR A 468 26.30 -8.98 -14.49
CA TYR A 468 26.10 -10.20 -15.27
C TYR A 468 26.55 -10.09 -16.73
N ALA A 469 26.37 -8.91 -17.35
CA ALA A 469 26.79 -8.68 -18.72
C ALA A 469 28.33 -8.68 -18.90
N HIS A 470 29.07 -8.29 -17.87
CA HIS A 470 30.53 -8.16 -17.94
C HIS A 470 31.29 -9.24 -17.18
N THR A 471 30.62 -10.00 -16.31
CA THR A 471 31.24 -11.00 -15.46
C THR A 471 30.68 -12.39 -15.74
N ARG A 472 31.55 -13.33 -16.06
CA ARG A 472 31.16 -14.73 -16.21
C ARG A 472 31.10 -15.41 -14.83
N ILE A 473 29.93 -15.42 -14.23
CA ILE A 473 29.73 -15.88 -12.85
C ILE A 473 30.05 -17.37 -12.67
N LEU A 474 29.76 -18.19 -13.69
CA LEU A 474 29.92 -19.64 -13.65
C LEU A 474 31.33 -20.14 -14.04
N ASP A 475 32.22 -19.25 -14.52
CA ASP A 475 33.57 -19.63 -14.90
C ASP A 475 34.36 -20.12 -13.67
N GLU A 476 35.10 -21.18 -13.86
CA GLU A 476 35.99 -21.73 -12.85
C GLU A 476 37.14 -20.73 -12.56
N SER A 477 37.08 -20.10 -11.40
CA SER A 477 38.05 -19.13 -10.91
C SER A 477 38.07 -19.14 -9.38
N PRO A 478 39.10 -18.61 -8.72
CA PRO A 478 39.10 -18.46 -7.26
C PRO A 478 37.92 -17.65 -6.71
N GLU A 479 37.37 -16.73 -7.50
CA GLU A 479 36.28 -15.86 -7.11
C GLU A 479 34.87 -16.44 -7.40
N ARG A 480 34.79 -17.64 -8.04
CA ARG A 480 33.51 -18.23 -8.45
C ARG A 480 32.51 -18.32 -7.32
N ASP A 481 32.89 -18.84 -6.17
CA ASP A 481 31.98 -18.99 -5.03
C ASP A 481 31.58 -17.65 -4.44
N SER A 482 32.47 -16.64 -4.46
CA SER A 482 32.15 -15.27 -4.05
C SER A 482 31.17 -14.59 -5.02
N ARG A 483 31.28 -14.81 -6.33
CA ARG A 483 30.34 -14.34 -7.35
C ARG A 483 28.96 -14.98 -7.21
N LEU A 484 28.92 -16.27 -6.88
CA LEU A 484 27.69 -16.99 -6.59
C LEU A 484 27.06 -16.51 -5.29
N ALA A 485 27.86 -16.26 -4.25
CA ALA A 485 27.38 -15.68 -2.99
C ALA A 485 26.80 -14.26 -3.19
N LEU A 486 27.43 -13.43 -4.03
CA LEU A 486 26.90 -12.11 -4.41
C LEU A 486 25.57 -12.25 -5.15
N SER A 487 25.48 -13.20 -6.10
CA SER A 487 24.23 -13.47 -6.82
C SER A 487 23.13 -13.91 -5.86
N TYR A 488 23.44 -14.82 -4.94
CA TYR A 488 22.51 -15.25 -3.89
C TYR A 488 22.04 -14.09 -3.01
N ALA A 489 22.98 -13.28 -2.51
CA ALA A 489 22.66 -12.13 -1.68
C ALA A 489 21.76 -11.11 -2.43
N THR A 490 22.05 -10.90 -3.72
CA THR A 490 21.21 -10.05 -4.58
C THR A 490 19.79 -10.62 -4.70
N ALA A 491 19.66 -11.95 -4.91
CA ALA A 491 18.35 -12.60 -4.97
C ALA A 491 17.55 -12.46 -3.67
N VAL A 492 18.20 -12.65 -2.51
CA VAL A 492 17.57 -12.48 -1.19
C VAL A 492 17.00 -11.08 -1.06
N VAL A 493 17.78 -10.05 -1.37
CA VAL A 493 17.37 -8.65 -1.22
C VAL A 493 16.32 -8.25 -2.26
N LEU A 494 16.42 -8.70 -3.51
CA LEU A 494 15.37 -8.44 -4.53
C LEU A 494 14.05 -9.09 -4.15
N LYS A 495 14.07 -10.36 -3.70
CA LYS A 495 12.86 -11.07 -3.25
C LYS A 495 12.19 -10.33 -2.08
N GLU A 496 12.98 -9.89 -1.11
CA GLU A 496 12.47 -9.16 0.04
C GLU A 496 11.94 -7.77 -0.36
N ALA A 497 12.64 -7.03 -1.22
CA ALA A 497 12.14 -5.74 -1.72
C ALA A 497 10.80 -5.91 -2.47
N LEU A 498 10.65 -6.94 -3.30
CA LEU A 498 9.38 -7.26 -3.96
C LEU A 498 8.29 -7.64 -2.94
N ARG A 499 8.62 -8.46 -1.92
CA ARG A 499 7.68 -8.82 -0.84
C ARG A 499 7.18 -7.58 -0.09
N LEU A 500 8.06 -6.64 0.23
CA LEU A 500 7.68 -5.37 0.88
C LEU A 500 6.71 -4.54 0.03
N LEU A 501 6.74 -4.71 -1.29
CA LEU A 501 5.79 -4.10 -2.22
C LEU A 501 4.53 -4.97 -2.47
N GLY A 502 4.42 -6.13 -1.81
CA GLY A 502 3.35 -7.08 -2.06
C GLY A 502 3.40 -7.70 -3.46
N VAL A 503 4.58 -7.77 -4.07
CA VAL A 503 4.82 -8.34 -5.42
C VAL A 503 5.49 -9.69 -5.28
N GLU A 504 4.96 -10.69 -5.96
CA GLU A 504 5.58 -12.02 -5.98
C GLU A 504 6.88 -12.05 -6.79
N ALA A 505 7.80 -12.91 -6.40
CA ALA A 505 9.07 -13.12 -7.06
C ALA A 505 9.15 -14.56 -7.63
N PRO A 506 8.71 -14.79 -8.88
CA PRO A 506 8.78 -16.11 -9.50
C PRO A 506 10.24 -16.55 -9.70
N GLU A 507 10.54 -17.80 -9.34
CA GLU A 507 11.91 -18.34 -9.49
C GLU A 507 12.24 -18.73 -10.94
N LYS A 508 11.22 -18.87 -11.79
CA LYS A 508 11.34 -19.18 -13.21
C LYS A 508 10.35 -18.30 -13.99
N MET A 509 10.82 -17.76 -15.08
CA MET A 509 10.01 -16.97 -16.00
C MET A 509 10.34 -17.32 -17.45
#